data_8cfe188fd8b026815e50728b331b03db
#
_entry.id   8cfe188fd8b026815e50728b331b03db
#
_cell.length_a   1.000
_cell.length_b   1.000
_cell.length_c   1.000
_cell.angle_alpha   90.00
_cell.angle_beta   90.00
_cell.angle_gamma   90.00
#
_symmetry.space_group_name_H-M   'P 1'
#
loop_
_entity.id
_entity.type
_entity.pdbx_description
1 polymer ?
#
loop_
_entity_poly.entity_id
_entity_poly.type
_entity_poly.pdbx_seq_one_letter_code
_entity_poly.pdbx_strand_id
1 'polypeptide(L)'
;MPSGTVKLLTFSNTSSGLLRYDNGKNWVLLANRQGGSMLSNAIGMKAACLVGTAGANHIVPVELYINGNYRGSYNFTEKVGISNNSIDVANEDSTALLELDTYYDETYKFYSNDYHLPVNIQFPDFSEDPTSITQQMIENDFNTFMRRLKNGYDFNTLVDIDKLARYLLVNELIANYELQHPKSTYLYKEAIGSKDGKFIFGPVWDLDWAYGYETNRQYCTTDATADYYNNNFNMSGKQFIYDLRYVSRTLDRTYYQVWTDFMNNHLDELIDYCDAYYAYANPSFTNNATMWGDGNDYATSTYNAKKWLKERAQYIYSTLKTYPYPNPEDNEDDMIFDDDHPDGIELAQTDDMEKSSLVDVFDLNGRCVKRQVNVFDLRTGLHPGIYIVNGKKMVVR
;
A
#
# COMPACT_ATOMS: atom_id res chain seq x y z
N MET A 1 -5.29 20.39 -32.20
CA MET A 1 -5.36 20.84 -30.81
C MET A 1 -4.31 21.91 -30.61
N PRO A 2 -4.58 23.05 -29.96
CA PRO A 2 -3.55 24.04 -29.75
C PRO A 2 -2.53 23.47 -28.75
N SER A 3 -1.25 23.53 -29.10
CA SER A 3 -0.15 23.15 -28.24
C SER A 3 -0.11 24.09 -27.03
N GLY A 4 -0.51 23.60 -25.87
CA GLY A 4 -0.32 24.32 -24.62
C GLY A 4 1.17 24.28 -24.24
N THR A 5 1.78 25.46 -24.03
CA THR A 5 3.14 25.52 -23.53
C THR A 5 3.10 25.32 -22.02
N VAL A 6 3.50 24.15 -21.53
CA VAL A 6 3.81 23.93 -20.12
C VAL A 6 5.18 24.53 -19.87
N LYS A 7 5.24 25.64 -19.14
CA LYS A 7 6.52 26.21 -18.69
C LYS A 7 6.93 25.45 -17.44
N LEU A 8 7.78 24.44 -17.61
CA LEU A 8 8.46 23.77 -16.51
C LEU A 8 9.43 24.78 -15.87
N LEU A 9 9.19 25.09 -14.60
CA LEU A 9 10.20 25.73 -13.78
C LEU A 9 11.22 24.65 -13.40
N THR A 10 12.31 24.61 -14.12
CA THR A 10 13.44 23.73 -13.82
C THR A 10 14.18 24.27 -12.59
N PHE A 11 14.13 23.54 -11.50
CA PHE A 11 14.96 23.82 -10.33
C PHE A 11 16.31 23.15 -10.51
N SER A 12 17.35 23.94 -10.68
CA SER A 12 18.72 23.48 -10.56
C SER A 12 19.15 23.58 -9.10
N ASN A 13 18.71 22.69 -8.23
CA ASN A 13 19.35 22.55 -6.95
C ASN A 13 19.73 21.09 -6.75
N THR A 14 20.99 20.82 -6.96
CA THR A 14 21.62 19.51 -6.86
C THR A 14 21.74 18.99 -5.43
N SER A 15 21.40 19.79 -4.42
CA SER A 15 21.53 19.43 -3.01
C SER A 15 20.23 18.94 -2.34
N SER A 16 19.05 19.13 -2.95
CA SER A 16 17.76 18.80 -2.31
C SER A 16 17.09 17.52 -2.81
N GLY A 17 17.66 16.82 -3.78
CA GLY A 17 17.07 15.56 -4.31
C GLY A 17 15.66 15.73 -4.90
N LEU A 18 15.23 16.96 -5.14
CA LEU A 18 13.82 17.28 -5.41
C LEU A 18 13.37 16.95 -6.83
N LEU A 19 14.23 16.71 -7.80
CA LEU A 19 13.81 16.50 -9.18
C LEU A 19 14.81 15.71 -10.00
N ARG A 20 14.68 14.39 -10.06
CA ARG A 20 15.04 13.62 -11.24
C ARG A 20 13.75 13.21 -11.93
N TYR A 21 13.39 13.91 -12.99
CA TYR A 21 12.36 13.43 -13.88
C TYR A 21 13.00 12.49 -14.89
N ASP A 22 12.59 11.25 -14.85
CA ASP A 22 12.79 10.36 -15.98
C ASP A 22 11.87 10.81 -17.12
N ASN A 23 12.30 10.61 -18.36
CA ASN A 23 11.52 10.96 -19.54
C ASN A 23 10.26 10.08 -19.59
N GLY A 24 9.11 10.64 -19.30
CA GLY A 24 7.82 9.97 -19.33
C GLY A 24 6.83 10.65 -20.24
N LYS A 25 5.81 9.90 -20.66
CA LYS A 25 4.73 10.42 -21.54
C LYS A 25 3.48 10.79 -20.77
N ASN A 26 3.24 10.12 -19.62
CA ASN A 26 1.99 10.22 -18.89
C ASN A 26 2.17 10.97 -17.59
N TRP A 27 1.61 12.17 -17.51
CA TRP A 27 1.70 13.09 -16.38
C TRP A 27 0.33 13.58 -15.98
N VAL A 28 0.16 13.94 -14.71
CA VAL A 28 -1.07 14.51 -14.17
C VAL A 28 -0.82 15.77 -13.38
N LEU A 29 -1.84 16.59 -13.28
CA LEU A 29 -1.91 17.76 -12.42
C LEU A 29 -2.94 17.49 -11.32
N LEU A 30 -2.46 17.31 -10.10
CA LEU A 30 -3.31 17.13 -8.92
C LEU A 30 -3.63 18.49 -8.31
N ALA A 31 -4.90 18.82 -8.18
CA ALA A 31 -5.31 20.08 -7.56
C ALA A 31 -5.07 20.03 -6.05
N ASN A 32 -4.38 21.01 -5.49
CA ASN A 32 -4.16 21.15 -4.05
C ASN A 32 -5.36 21.85 -3.37
N ARG A 33 -6.51 21.20 -3.34
CA ARG A 33 -7.71 21.80 -2.77
C ARG A 33 -8.12 21.21 -1.43
N GLN A 34 -7.79 19.97 -1.17
CA GLN A 34 -8.12 19.29 0.07
C GLN A 34 -7.00 19.49 1.12
N GLY A 35 -7.41 19.63 2.35
CA GLY A 35 -6.49 19.79 3.49
C GLY A 35 -6.02 21.23 3.74
N GLY A 36 -5.90 21.58 5.02
CA GLY A 36 -5.59 22.95 5.45
C GLY A 36 -4.17 23.42 5.12
N SER A 37 -3.22 22.50 4.92
CA SER A 37 -1.81 22.83 4.61
C SER A 37 -1.49 22.83 3.12
N MET A 38 -2.35 22.22 2.29
CA MET A 38 -2.07 21.91 0.88
C MET A 38 -0.83 21.01 0.65
N LEU A 39 -0.42 20.26 1.66
CA LEU A 39 0.81 19.45 1.65
C LEU A 39 0.54 17.93 1.63
N SER A 40 -0.71 17.49 1.74
CA SER A 40 -1.05 16.08 1.95
C SER A 40 -0.38 15.14 0.94
N ASN A 41 -0.60 15.37 -0.36
CA ASN A 41 0.02 14.57 -1.41
C ASN A 41 1.55 14.71 -1.42
N ALA A 42 2.06 15.92 -1.23
CA ALA A 42 3.49 16.18 -1.24
C ALA A 42 4.23 15.43 -0.13
N ILE A 43 3.70 15.44 1.10
CA ILE A 43 4.31 14.74 2.24
C ILE A 43 4.27 13.22 2.03
N GLY A 44 3.11 12.66 1.65
CA GLY A 44 2.97 11.22 1.47
C GLY A 44 3.82 10.68 0.32
N MET A 45 3.86 11.36 -0.82
CA MET A 45 4.72 10.98 -1.95
C MET A 45 6.21 11.14 -1.61
N LYS A 46 6.60 12.20 -0.87
CA LYS A 46 7.98 12.34 -0.38
C LYS A 46 8.35 11.21 0.59
N ALA A 47 7.47 10.85 1.51
CA ALA A 47 7.68 9.72 2.41
C ALA A 47 7.86 8.41 1.61
N ALA A 48 7.02 8.18 0.59
CA ALA A 48 7.12 7.03 -0.30
C ALA A 48 8.47 6.95 -1.02
N CYS A 49 8.97 8.09 -1.53
CA CYS A 49 10.30 8.17 -2.13
C CYS A 49 11.40 7.87 -1.11
N LEU A 50 11.32 8.42 0.09
CA LEU A 50 12.33 8.24 1.13
C LEU A 50 12.46 6.79 1.58
N VAL A 51 11.33 6.11 1.76
CA VAL A 51 11.35 4.68 2.15
C VAL A 51 11.52 3.74 0.97
N GLY A 52 11.44 4.22 -0.27
CA GLY A 52 11.60 3.42 -1.49
C GLY A 52 10.42 2.47 -1.77
N THR A 53 9.18 2.96 -1.66
CA THR A 53 8.00 2.20 -2.13
C THR A 53 8.08 1.96 -3.64
N ALA A 54 7.43 0.89 -4.10
CA ALA A 54 7.37 0.60 -5.53
C ALA A 54 6.60 1.70 -6.28
N GLY A 55 7.13 2.13 -7.43
CA GLY A 55 6.50 3.14 -8.27
C GLY A 55 6.31 4.51 -7.60
N ALA A 56 7.14 4.85 -6.59
CA ALA A 56 7.00 6.10 -5.83
C ALA A 56 7.00 7.32 -6.75
N ASN A 57 5.94 8.11 -6.66
CA ASN A 57 5.77 9.31 -7.46
C ASN A 57 6.63 10.48 -6.97
N HIS A 58 7.18 11.25 -7.91
CA HIS A 58 7.73 12.57 -7.62
C HIS A 58 6.63 13.62 -7.69
N ILE A 59 6.81 14.73 -7.01
CA ILE A 59 5.81 15.78 -6.97
C ILE A 59 6.45 17.17 -7.03
N VAL A 60 5.88 18.04 -7.87
CA VAL A 60 6.33 19.42 -8.03
C VAL A 60 5.16 20.36 -7.96
N PRO A 61 5.19 21.36 -7.08
CA PRO A 61 4.16 22.40 -7.07
C PRO A 61 4.29 23.27 -8.32
N VAL A 62 3.16 23.52 -8.98
CA VAL A 62 3.08 24.33 -10.20
C VAL A 62 1.85 25.25 -10.15
N GLU A 63 1.93 26.37 -10.85
CA GLU A 63 0.78 27.21 -11.13
C GLU A 63 0.25 26.90 -12.53
N LEU A 64 -1.05 26.59 -12.62
CA LEU A 64 -1.67 26.28 -13.90
C LEU A 64 -2.28 27.52 -14.56
N TYR A 65 -1.90 27.74 -15.81
CA TYR A 65 -2.53 28.72 -16.69
C TYR A 65 -3.05 28.05 -17.95
N ILE A 66 -4.32 28.29 -18.29
CA ILE A 66 -4.93 27.81 -19.54
C ILE A 66 -5.35 29.02 -20.34
N ASN A 67 -4.79 29.17 -21.54
CA ASN A 67 -5.03 30.32 -22.44
C ASN A 67 -4.83 31.68 -21.74
N GLY A 68 -3.77 31.78 -20.90
CA GLY A 68 -3.44 32.98 -20.15
C GLY A 68 -4.28 33.20 -18.88
N ASN A 69 -5.28 32.36 -18.61
CA ASN A 69 -6.08 32.44 -17.39
C ASN A 69 -5.52 31.52 -16.30
N TYR A 70 -5.27 32.07 -15.13
CA TYR A 70 -4.86 31.32 -13.95
C TYR A 70 -5.93 30.34 -13.52
N ARG A 71 -5.55 29.12 -13.14
CA ARG A 71 -6.42 28.01 -12.77
C ARG A 71 -6.14 27.45 -11.38
N GLY A 72 -5.17 27.97 -10.68
CA GLY A 72 -4.85 27.59 -9.30
C GLY A 72 -3.48 26.93 -9.16
N SER A 73 -3.23 26.49 -7.94
CA SER A 73 -2.06 25.74 -7.51
C SER A 73 -2.30 24.24 -7.68
N TYR A 74 -1.36 23.56 -8.32
CA TYR A 74 -1.42 22.12 -8.61
C TYR A 74 -0.10 21.47 -8.25
N ASN A 75 -0.14 20.15 -8.10
CA ASN A 75 1.04 19.31 -8.10
C ASN A 75 1.17 18.60 -9.46
N PHE A 76 2.33 18.69 -10.05
CA PHE A 76 2.68 17.96 -11.25
C PHE A 76 3.42 16.67 -10.84
N THR A 77 2.94 15.53 -11.31
CA THR A 77 3.46 14.22 -10.95
C THR A 77 3.25 13.21 -12.08
N GLU A 78 3.90 12.05 -11.99
CA GLU A 78 3.68 10.94 -12.90
C GLU A 78 2.26 10.39 -12.76
N LYS A 79 1.65 9.99 -13.88
CA LYS A 79 0.42 9.20 -13.84
C LYS A 79 0.75 7.77 -13.43
N VAL A 80 0.00 7.21 -12.47
CA VAL A 80 0.11 5.78 -12.14
C VAL A 80 -0.18 4.94 -13.38
N GLY A 81 0.69 4.00 -13.68
CA GLY A 81 0.57 3.11 -14.84
C GLY A 81 1.84 2.33 -15.11
N ILE A 82 1.76 1.35 -16.00
CA ILE A 82 2.93 0.61 -16.46
C ILE A 82 3.69 1.49 -17.45
N SER A 83 4.86 1.95 -17.05
CA SER A 83 5.73 2.80 -17.85
C SER A 83 7.07 3.05 -17.15
N ASN A 84 8.09 3.44 -17.90
CA ASN A 84 9.43 3.71 -17.37
C ASN A 84 9.51 4.89 -16.38
N ASN A 85 8.50 5.74 -16.33
CA ASN A 85 8.44 6.86 -15.37
C ASN A 85 7.44 6.67 -14.23
N SER A 86 6.83 5.49 -14.11
CA SER A 86 5.93 5.13 -13.02
C SER A 86 6.25 3.71 -12.54
N ILE A 87 5.52 2.69 -12.96
CA ILE A 87 5.83 1.30 -12.63
C ILE A 87 6.60 0.71 -13.80
N ASP A 88 7.93 0.64 -13.66
CA ASP A 88 8.82 0.05 -14.65
C ASP A 88 8.90 -1.46 -14.42
N VAL A 89 8.57 -2.25 -15.43
CA VAL A 89 8.52 -3.71 -15.39
C VAL A 89 9.36 -4.33 -16.48
N ALA A 90 9.89 -5.51 -16.20
CA ALA A 90 10.75 -6.21 -17.16
C ALA A 90 9.99 -6.77 -18.38
N ASN A 91 8.71 -7.12 -18.20
CA ASN A 91 7.89 -7.71 -19.26
C ASN A 91 6.41 -7.29 -19.13
N GLU A 92 6.01 -6.32 -19.94
CA GLU A 92 4.63 -5.84 -19.99
C GLU A 92 3.63 -6.92 -20.43
N ASP A 93 4.00 -7.80 -21.36
CA ASP A 93 3.12 -8.84 -21.94
C ASP A 93 2.50 -9.77 -20.89
N SER A 94 3.15 -9.97 -19.75
CA SER A 94 2.71 -10.88 -18.68
C SER A 94 2.41 -10.15 -17.37
N THR A 95 2.35 -8.81 -17.38
CA THR A 95 2.15 -7.99 -16.20
C THR A 95 0.68 -7.58 -16.07
N ALA A 96 0.20 -7.49 -14.84
CA ALA A 96 -1.07 -6.83 -14.52
C ALA A 96 -0.87 -5.76 -13.45
N LEU A 97 -1.49 -4.59 -13.65
CA LEU A 97 -1.67 -3.54 -12.65
C LEU A 97 -3.13 -3.52 -12.22
N LEU A 98 -3.34 -3.61 -10.91
CA LEU A 98 -4.66 -3.65 -10.28
C LEU A 98 -4.84 -2.42 -9.40
N GLU A 99 -6.07 -1.97 -9.31
CA GLU A 99 -6.52 -0.96 -8.37
C GLU A 99 -7.70 -1.49 -7.57
N LEU A 100 -7.57 -1.48 -6.25
CA LEU A 100 -8.71 -1.72 -5.37
C LEU A 100 -9.43 -0.39 -5.20
N ASP A 101 -10.63 -0.27 -5.79
CA ASP A 101 -11.43 0.94 -5.71
C ASP A 101 -12.93 0.66 -5.70
N THR A 102 -13.60 1.23 -4.71
CA THR A 102 -15.05 1.11 -4.52
C THR A 102 -15.88 1.79 -5.62
N TYR A 103 -15.30 2.66 -6.46
CA TYR A 103 -15.98 3.17 -7.65
C TYR A 103 -16.23 2.07 -8.67
N TYR A 104 -15.32 1.11 -8.78
CA TYR A 104 -15.52 -0.08 -9.61
C TYR A 104 -16.00 0.24 -11.04
N ASP A 105 -15.33 1.18 -11.70
CA ASP A 105 -15.76 1.83 -12.94
C ASP A 105 -14.98 1.41 -14.20
N GLU A 106 -13.90 0.61 -14.04
CA GLU A 106 -13.14 0.13 -15.19
C GLU A 106 -13.91 -0.90 -16.03
N THR A 107 -13.48 -1.06 -17.29
CA THR A 107 -14.06 -2.04 -18.22
C THR A 107 -13.80 -3.47 -17.74
N TYR A 108 -12.57 -3.76 -17.35
CA TYR A 108 -12.14 -5.07 -16.88
C TYR A 108 -11.99 -5.02 -15.35
N LYS A 109 -12.79 -5.83 -14.66
CA LYS A 109 -12.91 -5.78 -13.21
C LYS A 109 -13.54 -7.03 -12.66
N PHE A 110 -13.33 -7.29 -11.35
CA PHE A 110 -13.95 -8.40 -10.62
C PHE A 110 -14.02 -8.11 -9.12
N TYR A 111 -14.85 -8.84 -8.39
CA TYR A 111 -14.78 -8.88 -6.94
C TYR A 111 -13.98 -10.09 -6.49
N SER A 112 -13.07 -9.92 -5.52
CA SER A 112 -12.34 -11.04 -4.94
C SER A 112 -13.29 -11.98 -4.19
N ASN A 113 -12.98 -13.29 -4.22
CA ASN A 113 -13.77 -14.32 -3.53
C ASN A 113 -13.68 -14.17 -2.01
N ASP A 114 -12.47 -13.93 -1.51
CA ASP A 114 -12.21 -13.60 -0.12
C ASP A 114 -12.14 -12.08 0.04
N TYR A 115 -12.58 -11.54 1.18
CA TYR A 115 -12.71 -10.11 1.49
C TYR A 115 -13.69 -9.32 0.62
N HIS A 116 -14.16 -9.86 -0.50
CA HIS A 116 -15.07 -9.18 -1.45
C HIS A 116 -14.58 -7.79 -1.87
N LEU A 117 -13.28 -7.71 -2.21
CA LEU A 117 -12.65 -6.46 -2.63
C LEU A 117 -13.02 -6.11 -4.08
N PRO A 118 -13.37 -4.85 -4.36
CA PRO A 118 -13.56 -4.38 -5.73
C PRO A 118 -12.19 -4.21 -6.41
N VAL A 119 -11.93 -4.97 -7.46
CA VAL A 119 -10.67 -4.98 -8.20
C VAL A 119 -10.91 -4.47 -9.61
N ASN A 120 -10.32 -3.34 -9.95
CA ASN A 120 -10.20 -2.80 -11.29
C ASN A 120 -8.87 -3.27 -11.91
N ILE A 121 -8.88 -3.69 -13.17
CA ILE A 121 -7.68 -4.01 -13.95
C ILE A 121 -7.29 -2.76 -14.72
N GLN A 122 -6.25 -2.06 -14.26
CA GLN A 122 -5.74 -0.84 -14.86
C GLN A 122 -4.80 -1.12 -16.05
N PHE A 123 -4.19 -2.31 -16.07
CA PHE A 123 -3.37 -2.81 -17.15
C PHE A 123 -3.35 -4.34 -17.11
N PRO A 124 -3.40 -5.06 -18.27
CA PRO A 124 -3.55 -4.51 -19.61
C PRO A 124 -4.98 -4.07 -19.92
N ASP A 125 -5.14 -3.16 -20.86
CA ASP A 125 -6.39 -3.03 -21.61
C ASP A 125 -6.43 -4.12 -22.67
N PHE A 126 -7.22 -5.16 -22.45
CA PHE A 126 -7.27 -6.34 -23.33
C PHE A 126 -7.78 -6.01 -24.76
N SER A 127 -8.30 -4.82 -25.01
CA SER A 127 -8.71 -4.36 -26.34
C SER A 127 -7.60 -3.63 -27.10
N GLU A 128 -6.61 -3.06 -26.40
CA GLU A 128 -5.59 -2.19 -26.97
C GLU A 128 -4.18 -2.72 -26.79
N ASP A 129 -3.88 -3.34 -25.62
CA ASP A 129 -2.55 -3.76 -25.26
C ASP A 129 -2.25 -5.19 -25.75
N PRO A 130 -1.12 -5.42 -26.43
CA PRO A 130 -0.64 -6.77 -26.67
C PRO A 130 -0.37 -7.46 -25.33
N THR A 131 -0.94 -8.65 -25.11
CA THR A 131 -0.73 -9.38 -23.88
C THR A 131 -0.86 -10.89 -24.07
N SER A 132 -0.07 -11.65 -23.33
CA SER A 132 -0.14 -13.13 -23.28
C SER A 132 -1.05 -13.64 -22.15
N ILE A 133 -1.58 -12.74 -21.30
CA ILE A 133 -2.43 -13.09 -20.16
C ILE A 133 -3.90 -12.81 -20.43
N THR A 134 -4.77 -13.35 -19.60
CA THR A 134 -6.21 -13.14 -19.65
C THR A 134 -6.72 -12.62 -18.31
N GLN A 135 -7.90 -11.99 -18.31
CA GLN A 135 -8.57 -11.57 -17.09
C GLN A 135 -8.71 -12.75 -16.11
N GLN A 136 -9.06 -13.94 -16.59
CA GLN A 136 -9.22 -15.13 -15.73
C GLN A 136 -7.90 -15.53 -15.04
N MET A 137 -6.75 -15.39 -15.69
CA MET A 137 -5.45 -15.66 -15.06
C MET A 137 -5.19 -14.65 -13.94
N ILE A 138 -5.48 -13.38 -14.14
CA ILE A 138 -5.36 -12.33 -13.13
C ILE A 138 -6.27 -12.62 -11.93
N GLU A 139 -7.53 -12.94 -12.18
CA GLU A 139 -8.50 -13.30 -11.13
C GLU A 139 -8.04 -14.52 -10.32
N ASN A 140 -7.51 -15.54 -10.97
CA ASN A 140 -7.01 -16.74 -10.32
C ASN A 140 -5.82 -16.44 -9.40
N ASP A 141 -4.86 -15.65 -9.88
CA ASP A 141 -3.68 -15.26 -9.11
C ASP A 141 -4.09 -14.41 -7.89
N PHE A 142 -4.93 -13.40 -8.12
CA PHE A 142 -5.38 -12.52 -7.05
C PHE A 142 -6.21 -13.27 -6.00
N ASN A 143 -7.14 -14.12 -6.42
CA ASN A 143 -7.93 -14.93 -5.49
C ASN A 143 -7.09 -15.97 -4.74
N THR A 144 -6.02 -16.49 -5.35
CA THR A 144 -5.05 -17.34 -4.65
C THR A 144 -4.32 -16.55 -3.56
N PHE A 145 -3.87 -15.34 -3.86
CA PHE A 145 -3.25 -14.44 -2.89
C PHE A 145 -4.20 -14.12 -1.73
N MET A 146 -5.45 -13.70 -2.01
CA MET A 146 -6.45 -13.38 -0.98
C MET A 146 -6.75 -14.57 -0.07
N ARG A 147 -6.88 -15.75 -0.64
CA ARG A 147 -7.14 -16.98 0.11
C ARG A 147 -5.97 -17.34 1.04
N ARG A 148 -4.73 -17.23 0.56
CA ARG A 148 -3.55 -17.51 1.38
C ARG A 148 -3.36 -16.48 2.47
N LEU A 149 -3.61 -15.21 2.18
CA LEU A 149 -3.64 -14.15 3.18
C LEU A 149 -4.64 -14.47 4.30
N LYS A 150 -5.89 -14.78 3.94
CA LYS A 150 -6.96 -15.04 4.89
C LYS A 150 -6.73 -16.27 5.77
N ASN A 151 -6.13 -17.30 5.18
CA ASN A 151 -5.83 -18.55 5.89
C ASN A 151 -4.45 -18.55 6.55
N GLY A 152 -3.67 -17.51 6.31
CA GLY A 152 -2.35 -17.37 6.87
C GLY A 152 -1.37 -18.44 6.40
N TYR A 153 -1.40 -18.86 5.15
CA TYR A 153 -0.59 -19.96 4.64
C TYR A 153 0.25 -19.50 3.45
N ASP A 154 1.57 -19.74 3.53
CA ASP A 154 2.53 -19.53 2.43
C ASP A 154 2.42 -18.14 1.75
N PHE A 155 2.12 -17.13 2.56
CA PHE A 155 1.88 -15.75 2.13
C PHE A 155 3.15 -15.11 1.56
N ASN A 156 4.30 -15.38 2.20
CA ASN A 156 5.58 -14.74 1.86
C ASN A 156 6.08 -15.09 0.44
N THR A 157 5.57 -16.18 -0.14
CA THR A 157 5.91 -16.57 -1.52
C THR A 157 5.15 -15.79 -2.58
N LEU A 158 4.02 -15.17 -2.21
CA LEU A 158 3.11 -14.51 -3.15
C LEU A 158 3.23 -12.99 -3.18
N VAL A 159 3.93 -12.39 -2.22
CA VAL A 159 4.08 -10.94 -2.12
C VAL A 159 5.54 -10.56 -1.89
N ASP A 160 5.94 -9.41 -2.39
CA ASP A 160 7.24 -8.82 -2.05
C ASP A 160 7.14 -8.18 -0.66
N ILE A 161 7.71 -8.84 0.32
CA ILE A 161 7.63 -8.46 1.74
C ILE A 161 8.31 -7.10 2.01
N ASP A 162 9.45 -6.82 1.39
CA ASP A 162 10.14 -5.54 1.58
C ASP A 162 9.30 -4.39 1.02
N LYS A 163 8.78 -4.53 -0.20
CA LYS A 163 7.93 -3.50 -0.80
C LYS A 163 6.61 -3.33 -0.06
N LEU A 164 6.03 -4.42 0.43
CA LEU A 164 4.82 -4.37 1.26
C LEU A 164 5.09 -3.63 2.57
N ALA A 165 6.18 -3.92 3.28
CA ALA A 165 6.53 -3.25 4.52
C ALA A 165 6.67 -1.73 4.34
N ARG A 166 7.33 -1.30 3.27
CA ARG A 166 7.48 0.12 2.90
C ARG A 166 6.15 0.79 2.58
N TYR A 167 5.31 0.11 1.80
CA TYR A 167 3.96 0.58 1.47
C TYR A 167 3.09 0.75 2.72
N LEU A 168 3.09 -0.23 3.61
CA LEU A 168 2.34 -0.21 4.87
C LEU A 168 2.85 0.89 5.80
N LEU A 169 4.17 1.12 5.88
CA LEU A 169 4.75 2.21 6.68
C LEU A 169 4.20 3.57 6.26
N VAL A 170 4.22 3.88 4.95
CA VAL A 170 3.76 5.18 4.47
C VAL A 170 2.27 5.38 4.82
N ASN A 171 1.43 4.38 4.53
CA ASN A 171 0.00 4.47 4.80
C ASN A 171 -0.32 4.62 6.30
N GLU A 172 0.42 3.95 7.18
CA GLU A 172 0.26 4.11 8.61
C GLU A 172 0.76 5.47 9.11
N LEU A 173 1.92 5.92 8.63
CA LEU A 173 2.51 7.21 8.99
C LEU A 173 1.56 8.37 8.72
N ILE A 174 0.92 8.37 7.53
CA ILE A 174 -0.01 9.43 7.14
C ILE A 174 -1.46 9.16 7.54
N ALA A 175 -1.75 8.01 8.18
CA ALA A 175 -3.09 7.55 8.48
C ALA A 175 -4.02 7.62 7.25
N ASN A 176 -3.65 6.96 6.16
CA ASN A 176 -4.37 7.02 4.89
C ASN A 176 -5.71 6.29 4.95
N TYR A 177 -6.79 7.04 5.01
CA TYR A 177 -8.13 6.51 5.13
C TYR A 177 -8.65 5.84 3.85
N GLU A 178 -8.16 6.26 2.69
CA GLU A 178 -8.50 5.67 1.40
C GLU A 178 -8.30 4.15 1.37
N LEU A 179 -7.17 3.68 1.93
CA LEU A 179 -6.82 2.27 2.00
C LEU A 179 -7.88 1.42 2.73
N GLN A 180 -8.61 2.03 3.67
CA GLN A 180 -9.60 1.31 4.47
C GLN A 180 -10.94 1.07 3.76
N HIS A 181 -11.23 1.79 2.66
CA HIS A 181 -12.49 1.63 1.91
C HIS A 181 -12.57 0.35 1.05
N PRO A 182 -11.64 -0.17 0.26
CA PRO A 182 -10.44 0.46 -0.30
C PRO A 182 -10.76 1.38 -1.46
N LYS A 183 -9.88 2.36 -1.65
CA LYS A 183 -9.82 3.25 -2.81
C LYS A 183 -8.37 3.52 -3.16
N SER A 184 -8.11 3.82 -4.43
CA SER A 184 -6.80 4.22 -4.93
C SER A 184 -5.64 3.34 -4.41
N THR A 185 -5.93 2.05 -4.21
CA THR A 185 -5.00 1.07 -3.65
C THR A 185 -4.40 0.25 -4.78
N TYR A 186 -3.19 0.61 -5.18
CA TYR A 186 -2.51 -0.02 -6.32
C TYR A 186 -1.62 -1.17 -5.91
N LEU A 187 -1.62 -2.22 -6.73
CA LEU A 187 -0.67 -3.32 -6.69
C LEU A 187 -0.49 -3.92 -8.08
N TYR A 188 0.68 -4.45 -8.34
CA TYR A 188 0.96 -5.09 -9.62
C TYR A 188 1.66 -6.43 -9.43
N LYS A 189 1.63 -7.25 -10.47
CA LYS A 189 2.37 -8.51 -10.53
C LYS A 189 2.88 -8.74 -11.94
N GLU A 190 4.19 -8.97 -12.07
CA GLU A 190 4.79 -9.52 -13.27
C GLU A 190 4.60 -11.04 -13.32
N ALA A 191 4.69 -11.61 -14.50
CA ALA A 191 4.54 -13.06 -14.71
C ALA A 191 3.24 -13.64 -14.13
N ILE A 192 2.10 -13.04 -14.50
CA ILE A 192 0.76 -13.54 -14.18
C ILE A 192 0.62 -15.01 -14.63
N GLY A 193 0.06 -15.84 -13.75
CA GLY A 193 -0.07 -17.28 -13.94
C GLY A 193 1.20 -18.09 -13.60
N SER A 194 2.30 -17.42 -13.23
CA SER A 194 3.53 -18.06 -12.78
C SER A 194 3.68 -18.01 -11.27
N LYS A 195 4.32 -19.03 -10.69
CA LYS A 195 4.71 -19.07 -9.28
C LYS A 195 5.85 -18.11 -8.95
N ASP A 196 6.65 -17.73 -9.93
CA ASP A 196 7.82 -16.86 -9.74
C ASP A 196 7.43 -15.38 -9.59
N GLY A 197 6.23 -14.98 -10.06
CA GLY A 197 5.72 -13.63 -9.92
C GLY A 197 5.14 -13.37 -8.53
N LYS A 198 5.50 -12.21 -7.94
CA LYS A 198 4.97 -11.75 -6.65
C LYS A 198 4.13 -10.50 -6.83
N PHE A 199 3.09 -10.35 -6.00
CA PHE A 199 2.37 -9.08 -5.90
C PHE A 199 3.25 -8.04 -5.21
N ILE A 200 3.28 -6.86 -5.77
CA ILE A 200 4.02 -5.70 -5.27
C ILE A 200 3.02 -4.57 -5.05
N PHE A 201 2.96 -4.05 -3.82
CA PHE A 201 2.08 -2.94 -3.46
C PHE A 201 2.74 -1.60 -3.76
N GLY A 202 1.98 -0.71 -4.36
CA GLY A 202 2.39 0.63 -4.78
C GLY A 202 1.95 0.96 -6.21
N PRO A 203 2.08 2.25 -6.57
CA PRO A 203 2.47 3.37 -5.72
C PRO A 203 1.42 3.76 -4.67
N VAL A 204 1.79 4.61 -3.71
CA VAL A 204 0.82 5.32 -2.89
C VAL A 204 0.22 6.46 -3.71
N TRP A 205 -1.10 6.63 -3.65
CA TRP A 205 -1.81 7.57 -4.50
C TRP A 205 -3.04 8.14 -3.81
N ASP A 206 -3.45 9.36 -4.21
CA ASP A 206 -4.65 10.05 -3.75
C ASP A 206 -4.72 10.19 -2.21
N LEU A 207 -3.82 11.01 -1.66
CA LEU A 207 -3.63 11.10 -0.23
C LEU A 207 -4.46 12.22 0.42
N ASP A 208 -5.55 12.63 -0.22
CA ASP A 208 -6.45 13.66 0.26
C ASP A 208 -7.23 13.23 1.51
N TRP A 209 -7.44 11.92 1.69
CA TRP A 209 -8.14 11.34 2.83
C TRP A 209 -7.19 10.85 3.93
N ALA A 210 -5.98 11.32 3.92
CA ALA A 210 -5.02 11.08 4.99
C ALA A 210 -5.10 12.16 6.08
N TYR A 211 -4.32 12.02 7.15
CA TYR A 211 -4.09 13.02 8.21
C TYR A 211 -5.35 13.45 8.98
N GLY A 212 -6.31 12.55 9.17
CA GLY A 212 -7.53 12.83 9.91
C GLY A 212 -8.65 13.45 9.08
N TYR A 213 -8.68 13.16 7.80
CA TYR A 213 -9.72 13.61 6.87
C TYR A 213 -11.15 13.44 7.39
N GLU A 214 -11.45 12.32 8.05
CA GLU A 214 -12.82 12.00 8.48
C GLU A 214 -13.42 12.98 9.49
N THR A 215 -12.60 13.52 10.38
CA THR A 215 -13.12 14.33 11.46
C THR A 215 -13.61 15.69 10.97
N ASN A 216 -12.87 16.35 10.09
CA ASN A 216 -13.25 17.69 9.58
C ASN A 216 -12.75 17.95 8.15
N ARG A 217 -12.22 16.96 7.45
CA ARG A 217 -11.45 17.13 6.21
C ARG A 217 -10.33 18.16 6.38
N GLN A 218 -9.79 18.22 7.59
CA GLN A 218 -8.73 19.12 7.96
C GLN A 218 -7.47 18.35 8.30
N TYR A 219 -6.38 19.02 8.07
CA TYR A 219 -5.08 18.46 8.27
C TYR A 219 -4.77 18.22 9.75
N CYS A 220 -4.33 17.02 10.11
CA CYS A 220 -3.86 16.68 11.45
C CYS A 220 -4.92 16.83 12.57
N THR A 221 -6.19 16.55 12.28
CA THR A 221 -7.25 16.60 13.28
C THR A 221 -7.42 15.28 14.04
N THR A 222 -6.86 14.17 13.54
CA THR A 222 -6.89 12.88 14.22
C THR A 222 -5.80 12.83 15.30
N ASP A 223 -6.04 12.06 16.36
CA ASP A 223 -5.03 11.76 17.36
C ASP A 223 -3.82 11.07 16.71
N ALA A 224 -2.63 11.63 16.86
CA ALA A 224 -1.40 11.07 16.33
C ALA A 224 -1.08 9.68 16.91
N THR A 225 -1.67 9.34 18.06
CA THR A 225 -1.50 8.05 18.74
C THR A 225 -2.64 7.05 18.42
N ALA A 226 -3.53 7.38 17.48
CA ALA A 226 -4.57 6.45 17.07
C ALA A 226 -3.99 5.23 16.35
N ASP A 227 -4.47 4.05 16.76
CA ASP A 227 -4.11 2.78 16.13
C ASP A 227 -4.76 2.67 14.75
N TYR A 228 -3.93 2.66 13.71
CA TYR A 228 -4.39 2.63 12.32
C TYR A 228 -4.79 1.21 11.87
N TYR A 229 -3.96 0.21 12.16
CA TYR A 229 -4.24 -1.20 11.84
C TYR A 229 -4.99 -1.89 12.99
N ASN A 230 -6.20 -1.40 13.31
CA ASN A 230 -7.03 -1.96 14.37
C ASN A 230 -8.05 -2.97 13.84
N ASN A 231 -8.60 -3.78 14.75
CA ASN A 231 -9.56 -4.83 14.43
C ASN A 231 -11.04 -4.36 14.39
N ASN A 232 -11.29 -3.08 14.22
CA ASN A 232 -12.64 -2.55 14.02
C ASN A 232 -13.02 -2.62 12.53
N PHE A 233 -13.57 -3.73 12.08
CA PHE A 233 -13.86 -4.05 10.69
C PHE A 233 -15.19 -3.44 10.19
N ASN A 234 -15.35 -2.15 10.35
CA ASN A 234 -16.56 -1.43 9.92
C ASN A 234 -16.55 -0.98 8.45
N MET A 235 -15.48 -1.23 7.71
CA MET A 235 -15.34 -0.97 6.28
C MET A 235 -14.73 -2.18 5.56
N SER A 236 -15.04 -2.35 4.29
CA SER A 236 -14.66 -3.55 3.51
C SER A 236 -13.16 -3.80 3.43
N GLY A 237 -12.36 -2.75 3.34
CA GLY A 237 -10.91 -2.87 3.27
C GLY A 237 -10.22 -3.11 4.62
N LYS A 238 -10.87 -2.82 5.75
CA LYS A 238 -10.21 -2.87 7.07
C LYS A 238 -9.73 -4.24 7.47
N GLN A 239 -10.54 -5.27 7.28
CA GLN A 239 -10.10 -6.63 7.59
C GLN A 239 -8.94 -7.05 6.70
N PHE A 240 -9.02 -6.73 5.40
CA PHE A 240 -7.96 -7.03 4.45
C PHE A 240 -6.62 -6.41 4.86
N ILE A 241 -6.59 -5.09 5.16
CA ILE A 241 -5.33 -4.43 5.53
C ILE A 241 -4.82 -4.86 6.92
N TYR A 242 -5.72 -5.19 7.84
CA TYR A 242 -5.36 -5.76 9.14
C TYR A 242 -4.67 -7.11 8.97
N ASP A 243 -5.30 -8.02 8.22
CA ASP A 243 -4.73 -9.34 7.95
C ASP A 243 -3.39 -9.19 7.18
N LEU A 244 -3.33 -8.28 6.19
CA LEU A 244 -2.11 -7.98 5.44
C LEU A 244 -0.96 -7.52 6.35
N ARG A 245 -1.25 -6.70 7.36
CA ARG A 245 -0.24 -6.19 8.29
C ARG A 245 0.27 -7.25 9.26
N TYR A 246 -0.59 -8.16 9.73
CA TYR A 246 -0.29 -9.06 10.83
C TYR A 246 -0.18 -10.54 10.45
N VAL A 247 -0.15 -10.86 9.15
CA VAL A 247 -0.17 -12.23 8.68
C VAL A 247 1.16 -12.97 8.84
N SER A 248 2.28 -12.26 8.87
CA SER A 248 3.61 -12.86 8.72
C SER A 248 4.61 -12.26 9.70
N ARG A 249 5.39 -13.13 10.35
CA ARG A 249 6.52 -12.72 11.20
C ARG A 249 7.65 -12.10 10.35
N THR A 250 7.92 -12.63 9.16
CA THR A 250 8.89 -12.03 8.22
C THR A 250 8.49 -10.60 7.91
N LEU A 251 7.20 -10.35 7.65
CA LEU A 251 6.72 -9.00 7.46
C LEU A 251 6.90 -8.14 8.72
N ASP A 252 6.60 -8.64 9.91
CA ASP A 252 6.79 -7.89 11.16
C ASP A 252 8.25 -7.47 11.37
N ARG A 253 9.19 -8.38 11.13
CA ARG A 253 10.63 -8.09 11.22
C ARG A 253 11.05 -7.04 10.19
N THR A 254 10.67 -7.24 8.92
CA THR A 254 10.97 -6.29 7.84
C THR A 254 10.35 -4.94 8.13
N TYR A 255 9.13 -4.92 8.63
CA TYR A 255 8.43 -3.69 9.01
C TYR A 255 9.14 -2.91 10.10
N TYR A 256 9.61 -3.62 11.15
CA TYR A 256 10.42 -3.02 12.19
C TYR A 256 11.75 -2.45 11.65
N GLN A 257 12.41 -3.17 10.74
CA GLN A 257 13.65 -2.73 10.11
C GLN A 257 13.44 -1.46 9.27
N VAL A 258 12.40 -1.44 8.44
CA VAL A 258 12.05 -0.27 7.60
C VAL A 258 11.69 0.93 8.47
N TRP A 259 10.93 0.72 9.56
CA TRP A 259 10.66 1.79 10.54
C TRP A 259 11.91 2.30 11.23
N THR A 260 12.82 1.40 11.61
CA THR A 260 14.10 1.78 12.23
C THR A 260 14.94 2.63 11.30
N ASP A 261 15.02 2.24 10.03
CA ASP A 261 15.71 3.03 9.00
C ASP A 261 15.04 4.40 8.80
N PHE A 262 13.71 4.42 8.68
CA PHE A 262 12.96 5.66 8.53
C PHE A 262 13.18 6.63 9.70
N MET A 263 13.11 6.14 10.93
CA MET A 263 13.31 6.97 12.13
C MET A 263 14.73 7.53 12.23
N ASN A 264 15.72 6.74 11.84
CA ASN A 264 17.13 7.14 11.97
C ASN A 264 17.62 8.03 10.83
N ASN A 265 17.08 7.85 9.62
CA ASN A 265 17.67 8.42 8.41
C ASN A 265 16.74 9.35 7.63
N HIS A 266 15.41 9.27 7.82
CA HIS A 266 14.45 9.89 6.91
C HIS A 266 13.41 10.80 7.57
N LEU A 267 13.12 10.63 8.86
CA LEU A 267 12.08 11.43 9.54
C LEU A 267 12.42 12.92 9.51
N ASP A 268 13.63 13.28 9.89
CA ASP A 268 14.04 14.70 9.90
C ASP A 268 14.07 15.29 8.49
N GLU A 269 14.50 14.51 7.47
CA GLU A 269 14.44 14.94 6.07
C GLU A 269 13.00 15.21 5.62
N LEU A 270 12.04 14.36 6.02
CA LEU A 270 10.62 14.57 5.70
C LEU A 270 10.07 15.84 6.37
N ILE A 271 10.48 16.10 7.62
CA ILE A 271 10.07 17.31 8.34
C ILE A 271 10.65 18.58 7.72
N ASP A 272 11.92 18.55 7.33
CA ASP A 272 12.59 19.66 6.64
C ASP A 272 11.97 19.91 5.26
N TYR A 273 11.58 18.83 4.57
CA TYR A 273 10.86 18.93 3.30
C TYR A 273 9.53 19.67 3.44
N CYS A 274 8.79 19.49 4.53
CA CYS A 274 7.53 20.23 4.75
C CYS A 274 7.79 21.75 4.77
N ASP A 275 8.85 22.20 5.45
CA ASP A 275 9.21 23.62 5.50
C ASP A 275 9.67 24.14 4.14
N ALA A 276 10.51 23.38 3.46
CA ALA A 276 11.04 23.74 2.14
C ALA A 276 9.91 23.84 1.09
N TYR A 277 9.01 22.85 1.09
CA TYR A 277 7.87 22.84 0.18
C TYR A 277 6.92 24.01 0.47
N TYR A 278 6.57 24.24 1.74
CA TYR A 278 5.74 25.38 2.13
C TYR A 278 6.39 26.71 1.72
N ALA A 279 7.66 26.92 2.07
CA ALA A 279 8.35 28.17 1.74
C ALA A 279 8.35 28.47 0.23
N TYR A 280 8.48 27.41 -0.56
CA TYR A 280 8.45 27.51 -2.01
C TYR A 280 7.05 27.75 -2.58
N ALA A 281 6.05 27.00 -2.13
CA ALA A 281 4.71 26.97 -2.71
C ALA A 281 3.75 28.03 -2.11
N ASN A 282 4.09 28.63 -0.97
CA ASN A 282 3.22 29.58 -0.27
C ASN A 282 2.70 30.76 -1.13
N PRO A 283 3.49 31.38 -2.02
CA PRO A 283 2.96 32.41 -2.93
C PRO A 283 1.85 31.84 -3.85
N SER A 284 2.01 30.63 -4.35
CA SER A 284 1.01 29.94 -5.17
C SER A 284 -0.25 29.61 -4.35
N PHE A 285 -0.10 29.18 -3.10
CA PHE A 285 -1.23 28.92 -2.20
C PHE A 285 -2.05 30.18 -1.93
N THR A 286 -1.40 31.32 -1.73
CA THR A 286 -2.06 32.62 -1.56
C THR A 286 -2.85 33.03 -2.80
N ASN A 287 -2.28 32.85 -3.99
CA ASN A 287 -2.95 33.12 -5.26
C ASN A 287 -4.18 32.17 -5.44
N ASN A 288 -3.99 30.91 -5.12
CA ASN A 288 -5.04 29.90 -5.18
C ASN A 288 -6.20 30.24 -4.24
N ALA A 289 -5.92 30.60 -3.00
CA ALA A 289 -6.90 31.04 -2.02
C ALA A 289 -7.70 32.26 -2.49
N THR A 290 -7.03 33.22 -3.08
CA THR A 290 -7.68 34.42 -3.66
C THR A 290 -8.63 34.03 -4.78
N MET A 291 -8.25 33.06 -5.62
CA MET A 291 -9.05 32.61 -6.73
C MET A 291 -10.30 31.83 -6.30
N TRP A 292 -10.14 30.94 -5.32
CA TRP A 292 -11.21 30.00 -4.92
C TRP A 292 -12.00 30.46 -3.68
N GLY A 293 -11.52 31.49 -2.97
CA GLY A 293 -12.15 32.00 -1.76
C GLY A 293 -12.02 31.11 -0.54
N ASP A 294 -10.98 30.26 -0.50
CA ASP A 294 -10.78 29.22 0.52
C ASP A 294 -9.42 29.33 1.25
N GLY A 295 -8.98 30.55 1.54
CA GLY A 295 -7.72 30.78 2.23
C GLY A 295 -7.67 30.21 3.64
N ASN A 296 -6.51 29.64 3.99
CA ASN A 296 -6.19 29.09 5.30
C ASN A 296 -4.91 29.75 5.87
N ASP A 297 -4.69 29.59 7.16
CA ASP A 297 -3.38 29.83 7.76
C ASP A 297 -2.44 28.65 7.44
N TYR A 298 -1.82 28.72 6.25
CA TYR A 298 -0.93 27.67 5.76
C TYR A 298 0.31 27.49 6.62
N ALA A 299 0.80 28.55 7.28
CA ALA A 299 1.94 28.46 8.17
C ALA A 299 1.61 27.63 9.41
N THR A 300 0.49 27.93 10.08
CA THR A 300 0.02 27.15 11.22
C THR A 300 -0.34 25.72 10.81
N SER A 301 -0.97 25.53 9.67
CA SER A 301 -1.30 24.18 9.16
C SER A 301 -0.05 23.36 8.89
N THR A 302 1.01 23.95 8.31
CA THR A 302 2.29 23.29 8.10
C THR A 302 2.97 22.92 9.42
N TYR A 303 2.97 23.85 10.39
CA TYR A 303 3.49 23.57 11.73
C TYR A 303 2.77 22.39 12.40
N ASN A 304 1.44 22.38 12.34
CA ASN A 304 0.63 21.29 12.90
C ASN A 304 0.90 19.95 12.20
N ALA A 305 1.06 19.96 10.89
CA ALA A 305 1.42 18.78 10.12
C ALA A 305 2.75 18.16 10.59
N LYS A 306 3.77 18.97 10.73
CA LYS A 306 5.10 18.55 11.19
C LYS A 306 5.05 17.98 12.60
N LYS A 307 4.35 18.68 13.51
CA LYS A 307 4.16 18.23 14.88
C LYS A 307 3.48 16.87 14.94
N TRP A 308 2.36 16.74 14.22
CA TRP A 308 1.59 15.50 14.14
C TRP A 308 2.41 14.34 13.56
N LEU A 309 3.15 14.57 12.48
CA LEU A 309 4.01 13.55 11.86
C LEU A 309 5.09 13.05 12.83
N LYS A 310 5.73 13.95 13.57
CA LYS A 310 6.74 13.57 14.58
C LYS A 310 6.12 12.75 15.71
N GLU A 311 5.02 13.20 16.27
CA GLU A 311 4.31 12.51 17.36
C GLU A 311 3.85 11.12 16.89
N ARG A 312 3.30 11.05 15.68
CA ARG A 312 2.83 9.78 15.11
C ARG A 312 3.95 8.81 14.83
N ALA A 313 5.02 9.24 14.19
CA ALA A 313 6.17 8.38 13.90
C ALA A 313 6.77 7.82 15.20
N GLN A 314 6.94 8.67 16.22
CA GLN A 314 7.45 8.25 17.53
C GLN A 314 6.50 7.26 18.22
N TYR A 315 5.19 7.52 18.17
CA TYR A 315 4.19 6.61 18.75
C TYR A 315 4.24 5.24 18.07
N ILE A 316 4.10 5.18 16.76
CA ILE A 316 4.11 3.92 16.01
C ILE A 316 5.39 3.15 16.31
N TYR A 317 6.55 3.77 16.15
CA TYR A 317 7.83 3.11 16.40
C TYR A 317 7.95 2.56 17.83
N SER A 318 7.43 3.29 18.83
CA SER A 318 7.43 2.84 20.23
C SER A 318 6.55 1.62 20.50
N THR A 319 5.55 1.36 19.66
CA THR A 319 4.63 0.22 19.81
C THR A 319 5.08 -1.03 19.04
N LEU A 320 6.06 -0.89 18.15
CA LEU A 320 6.55 -2.02 17.37
C LEU A 320 7.32 -3.02 18.24
N LYS A 321 7.11 -4.30 17.94
CA LYS A 321 7.93 -5.37 18.52
C LYS A 321 9.37 -5.19 18.02
N THR A 322 10.33 -5.16 18.94
CA THR A 322 11.75 -5.05 18.59
C THR A 322 12.30 -6.41 18.19
N TYR A 323 13.03 -6.42 17.09
CA TYR A 323 13.73 -7.62 16.61
C TYR A 323 15.25 -7.34 16.61
N PRO A 324 16.07 -8.16 17.27
CA PRO A 324 17.51 -8.01 17.23
C PRO A 324 18.00 -8.25 15.77
N TYR A 325 18.96 -7.46 15.32
CA TYR A 325 19.57 -7.61 14.01
C TYR A 325 21.09 -7.78 14.11
N PRO A 326 21.71 -8.70 13.35
CA PRO A 326 21.08 -9.77 12.57
C PRO A 326 20.48 -10.85 13.47
N ASN A 327 19.33 -11.39 13.06
CA ASN A 327 18.76 -12.53 13.76
C ASN A 327 19.33 -13.82 13.13
N PRO A 328 19.94 -14.73 13.93
CA PRO A 328 20.44 -16.01 13.41
C PRO A 328 19.37 -16.90 12.76
N GLU A 329 18.10 -16.65 13.05
CA GLU A 329 16.94 -17.42 12.56
C GLU A 329 16.33 -16.86 11.28
N ASP A 330 16.90 -15.81 10.67
CA ASP A 330 16.38 -15.18 9.45
C ASP A 330 16.41 -16.06 8.19
N ASN A 331 16.89 -17.31 8.31
CA ASN A 331 16.88 -18.29 7.23
C ASN A 331 15.81 -19.38 7.38
N GLU A 332 14.98 -19.32 8.42
CA GLU A 332 13.89 -20.27 8.58
C GLU A 332 12.63 -19.73 7.92
N ASP A 333 12.00 -20.54 7.07
CA ASP A 333 10.72 -20.25 6.43
C ASP A 333 9.68 -19.87 7.49
N ASP A 334 9.37 -18.59 7.58
CA ASP A 334 8.35 -18.05 8.49
C ASP A 334 6.97 -18.50 8.02
N MET A 335 6.59 -19.66 8.47
CA MET A 335 5.20 -20.04 8.41
C MET A 335 4.47 -19.37 9.57
N ILE A 336 3.23 -18.94 9.34
CA ILE A 336 2.34 -18.28 10.32
C ILE A 336 2.10 -19.15 11.57
N PHE A 337 2.61 -20.36 11.57
CA PHE A 337 2.56 -21.33 12.67
C PHE A 337 3.85 -21.30 13.47
N ASP A 338 4.13 -20.16 13.96
CA ASP A 338 5.33 -19.77 14.67
C ASP A 338 5.42 -20.30 16.10
N ASP A 339 6.66 -20.52 16.57
CA ASP A 339 7.00 -20.98 17.92
C ASP A 339 6.59 -20.01 19.05
N ASP A 340 6.31 -18.73 18.79
CA ASP A 340 5.67 -17.85 19.77
C ASP A 340 4.19 -18.23 20.05
N HIS A 341 3.67 -19.15 19.28
CA HIS A 341 2.51 -19.94 19.61
C HIS A 341 3.00 -21.37 19.89
N PRO A 342 3.12 -21.79 21.14
CA PRO A 342 3.63 -23.11 21.52
C PRO A 342 2.89 -24.28 20.88
N ASP A 343 2.03 -23.99 19.98
CA ASP A 343 1.08 -24.83 19.30
C ASP A 343 1.27 -24.93 17.78
N GLY A 344 2.42 -24.43 17.26
CA GLY A 344 2.74 -24.46 15.82
C GLY A 344 2.77 -25.88 15.26
N ILE A 345 2.17 -26.06 14.09
CA ILE A 345 2.38 -27.23 13.27
C ILE A 345 3.30 -26.83 12.13
N GLU A 346 4.44 -27.47 12.00
CA GLU A 346 5.12 -27.63 10.74
C GLU A 346 4.20 -28.43 9.79
N LEU A 347 3.59 -27.76 8.83
CA LEU A 347 3.13 -28.48 7.64
C LEU A 347 4.41 -28.85 6.88
N ALA A 348 4.57 -30.13 6.58
CA ALA A 348 5.72 -30.62 5.82
C ALA A 348 5.89 -29.77 4.56
N GLN A 349 7.14 -29.42 4.26
CA GLN A 349 7.52 -28.92 2.95
C GLN A 349 6.86 -29.77 1.88
N THR A 350 6.01 -29.14 1.08
CA THR A 350 5.24 -29.86 0.08
C THR A 350 5.66 -29.39 -1.30
N ASP A 351 6.85 -29.80 -1.70
CA ASP A 351 7.22 -29.82 -3.10
C ASP A 351 6.30 -30.76 -3.93
N ASP A 352 5.44 -31.54 -3.24
CA ASP A 352 4.52 -32.51 -3.85
C ASP A 352 3.01 -32.14 -3.76
N MET A 353 2.63 -30.96 -3.26
CA MET A 353 1.21 -30.59 -3.09
C MET A 353 0.54 -29.91 -4.29
N GLU A 354 1.06 -30.09 -5.50
CA GLU A 354 0.42 -29.59 -6.73
C GLU A 354 -0.80 -30.37 -7.20
N LYS A 355 -1.12 -31.48 -6.57
CA LYS A 355 -2.37 -32.19 -6.84
C LYS A 355 -3.29 -31.97 -5.66
N SER A 356 -4.50 -31.43 -5.89
CA SER A 356 -5.61 -31.22 -4.97
C SER A 356 -5.58 -32.26 -3.82
N SER A 357 -4.77 -32.02 -2.80
CA SER A 357 -4.70 -32.92 -1.67
C SER A 357 -5.88 -32.61 -0.76
N LEU A 358 -6.90 -33.43 -0.87
CA LEU A 358 -7.99 -33.45 0.07
C LEU A 358 -7.49 -34.12 1.35
N VAL A 359 -7.71 -33.49 2.49
CA VAL A 359 -7.29 -33.99 3.79
C VAL A 359 -8.45 -34.09 4.75
N ASP A 360 -8.31 -34.97 5.75
CA ASP A 360 -9.26 -35.10 6.83
C ASP A 360 -8.78 -34.30 8.05
N VAL A 361 -9.72 -33.65 8.75
CA VAL A 361 -9.48 -32.86 9.97
C VAL A 361 -10.08 -33.59 11.15
N PHE A 362 -9.29 -33.79 12.21
CA PHE A 362 -9.71 -34.47 13.43
C PHE A 362 -9.65 -33.52 14.64
N ASP A 363 -10.54 -33.68 15.60
CA ASP A 363 -10.41 -33.06 16.91
C ASP A 363 -9.37 -33.79 17.79
N LEU A 364 -9.06 -33.24 18.97
CA LEU A 364 -8.09 -33.84 19.90
C LEU A 364 -8.52 -35.21 20.43
N ASN A 365 -9.79 -35.58 20.29
CA ASN A 365 -10.31 -36.89 20.69
C ASN A 365 -10.24 -37.92 19.55
N GLY A 366 -9.65 -37.53 18.42
CA GLY A 366 -9.53 -38.38 17.23
C GLY A 366 -10.80 -38.49 16.40
N ARG A 367 -11.80 -37.64 16.66
CA ARG A 367 -13.04 -37.62 15.88
C ARG A 367 -12.83 -36.80 14.62
N CYS A 368 -13.11 -37.37 13.46
CA CYS A 368 -13.06 -36.64 12.19
C CYS A 368 -14.19 -35.59 12.15
N VAL A 369 -13.80 -34.31 12.11
CA VAL A 369 -14.71 -33.16 12.08
C VAL A 369 -14.92 -32.61 10.68
N LYS A 370 -13.98 -32.89 9.77
CA LYS A 370 -14.11 -32.62 8.32
C LYS A 370 -13.42 -33.72 7.53
N ARG A 371 -14.01 -34.09 6.40
CA ARG A 371 -13.44 -35.09 5.48
C ARG A 371 -13.19 -34.50 4.12
N GLN A 372 -12.07 -34.91 3.50
CA GLN A 372 -11.74 -34.61 2.11
C GLN A 372 -11.85 -33.10 1.81
N VAL A 373 -11.37 -32.27 2.73
CA VAL A 373 -11.31 -30.82 2.51
C VAL A 373 -10.03 -30.43 1.83
N ASN A 374 -10.12 -29.47 0.93
CA ASN A 374 -8.94 -28.83 0.36
C ASN A 374 -8.12 -28.20 1.47
N VAL A 375 -6.79 -28.33 1.43
CA VAL A 375 -5.89 -27.76 2.43
C VAL A 375 -6.08 -26.24 2.60
N PHE A 376 -6.56 -25.56 1.59
CA PHE A 376 -6.86 -24.11 1.65
C PHE A 376 -8.15 -23.78 2.42
N ASP A 377 -9.05 -24.76 2.62
CA ASP A 377 -10.35 -24.58 3.29
C ASP A 377 -10.40 -25.24 4.68
N LEU A 378 -9.24 -25.58 5.23
CA LEU A 378 -9.14 -26.35 6.49
C LEU A 378 -9.86 -25.68 7.65
N ARG A 379 -9.73 -24.38 7.80
CA ARG A 379 -10.27 -23.59 8.92
C ARG A 379 -11.71 -23.15 8.74
N THR A 380 -12.21 -23.10 7.51
CA THR A 380 -13.53 -22.61 7.17
C THR A 380 -14.61 -23.39 7.91
N GLY A 381 -15.42 -22.73 8.75
CA GLY A 381 -16.54 -23.37 9.49
C GLY A 381 -16.12 -24.28 10.64
N LEU A 382 -14.87 -24.26 11.09
CA LEU A 382 -14.45 -24.84 12.35
C LEU A 382 -14.61 -23.81 13.48
N HIS A 383 -15.00 -24.28 14.66
CA HIS A 383 -14.99 -23.45 15.87
C HIS A 383 -13.55 -23.23 16.36
N PRO A 384 -13.28 -22.15 17.13
CA PRO A 384 -12.01 -22.00 17.79
C PRO A 384 -11.62 -23.25 18.57
N GLY A 385 -10.41 -23.77 18.34
CA GLY A 385 -9.97 -25.02 18.97
C GLY A 385 -8.73 -25.60 18.30
N ILE A 386 -8.32 -26.76 18.83
CA ILE A 386 -7.17 -27.51 18.34
C ILE A 386 -7.64 -28.72 17.56
N TYR A 387 -7.07 -28.92 16.38
CA TYR A 387 -7.40 -29.98 15.45
C TYR A 387 -6.13 -30.71 14.97
N ILE A 388 -6.27 -31.89 14.42
CA ILE A 388 -5.19 -32.68 13.83
C ILE A 388 -5.45 -32.86 12.33
N VAL A 389 -4.47 -32.53 11.51
CA VAL A 389 -4.48 -32.65 10.05
C VAL A 389 -3.21 -33.33 9.61
N ASN A 390 -3.32 -34.46 8.90
CA ASN A 390 -2.15 -35.25 8.49
C ASN A 390 -1.18 -35.59 9.65
N GLY A 391 -1.72 -35.87 10.84
CA GLY A 391 -0.94 -36.17 12.03
C GLY A 391 -0.31 -34.96 12.73
N LYS A 392 -0.56 -33.76 12.25
CA LYS A 392 -0.04 -32.52 12.79
C LYS A 392 -1.15 -31.68 13.44
N LYS A 393 -0.79 -30.88 14.45
CA LYS A 393 -1.70 -30.02 15.22
C LYS A 393 -2.02 -28.75 14.43
N MET A 394 -3.29 -28.38 14.35
CA MET A 394 -3.77 -27.11 13.76
C MET A 394 -4.58 -26.36 14.81
N VAL A 395 -4.34 -25.05 14.97
CA VAL A 395 -5.12 -24.18 15.86
C VAL A 395 -6.07 -23.33 15.03
N VAL A 396 -7.37 -23.32 15.39
CA VAL A 396 -8.38 -22.39 14.86
C VAL A 396 -8.73 -21.42 15.98
N ARG A 397 -8.65 -20.15 15.71
CA ARG A 397 -8.96 -19.05 16.64
C ARG A 397 -10.31 -18.43 16.39
#